data_f360df27a591c7eaf885fe08ca368fdf
#
_entry.id   f360df27a591c7eaf885fe08ca368fdf
#
_cell.length_a   1.000
_cell.length_b   1.000
_cell.length_c   1.000
_cell.angle_alpha   90.00
_cell.angle_beta   90.00
_cell.angle_gamma   90.00
#
_symmetry.space_group_name_H-M   'P 1'
#
loop_
_entity.id
_entity.type
_entity.pdbx_description
1 polymer ?
#
loop_
_entity_poly.entity_id
_entity_poly.type
_entity_poly.pdbx_seq_one_letter_code
_entity_poly.pdbx_strand_id
1 'polypeptide(L)'
;FKAKGMLQGGLTIATIKSAVPKNFRTSHWVGIAKRARIVYFAPDRVSGAELAGLTYESLADPKWKGRVVIRASNNIYNQSLVASLVKNNGKSSTAKWSKGMVSNMARQPKGNDRAQILAVAAGEADIAVANTYYLALMLSGKKGPEQQAAAKKVKPFFPNQNGRGTHMNISGAGLVKGAPNKANAIKLVEFLLSEEAQNHIVNNTFEYPMIAGVSPHPLVVNMGLDFKQDLKTKVVNYGKRQSDALEVMTAAGWK
;
A
#
# COMPACT_ATOMS: atom_id res chain seq x y z
N PHE A 1 7.65 5.05 16.42
CA PHE A 1 9.05 5.20 16.86
C PHE A 1 9.38 6.65 17.19
N LYS A 2 9.14 7.64 16.28
CA LYS A 2 9.44 9.06 16.57
C LYS A 2 8.70 9.57 17.82
N ALA A 3 7.39 9.34 17.91
CA ALA A 3 6.58 9.78 19.06
C ALA A 3 7.00 9.16 20.41
N LYS A 4 7.70 8.01 20.35
CA LYS A 4 8.27 7.33 21.52
C LYS A 4 9.73 7.73 21.79
N GLY A 5 10.25 8.78 21.11
CA GLY A 5 11.62 9.24 21.29
C GLY A 5 12.72 8.26 20.84
N MET A 6 12.37 7.23 20.06
CA MET A 6 13.31 6.19 19.62
C MET A 6 14.15 6.58 18.39
N LEU A 7 13.79 7.65 17.71
CA LEU A 7 14.52 8.15 16.52
C LEU A 7 15.14 9.51 16.81
N GLN A 8 16.34 9.72 16.26
CA GLN A 8 17.02 11.02 16.24
C GLN A 8 16.93 11.69 14.86
N GLY A 9 17.08 13.02 14.82
CA GLY A 9 17.18 13.77 13.60
C GLY A 9 18.53 13.59 12.90
N GLY A 10 18.59 14.05 11.62
CA GLY A 10 19.83 14.02 10.82
C GLY A 10 19.60 13.70 9.34
N LEU A 11 18.37 13.30 8.95
CA LEU A 11 18.04 12.94 7.56
C LEU A 11 17.54 14.14 6.72
N THR A 12 18.05 15.35 7.02
CA THR A 12 17.70 16.57 6.28
C THR A 12 18.87 17.11 5.44
N ILE A 13 19.84 16.27 5.13
CA ILE A 13 20.98 16.62 4.26
C ILE A 13 20.53 16.87 2.82
N ALA A 14 21.35 17.60 2.05
CA ALA A 14 21.00 18.07 0.71
C ALA A 14 20.69 16.90 -0.25
N THR A 15 21.51 15.85 -0.24
CA THR A 15 21.37 14.66 -1.08
C THR A 15 20.03 13.97 -0.87
N ILE A 16 19.60 13.76 0.38
CA ILE A 16 18.29 13.16 0.70
C ILE A 16 17.14 14.11 0.31
N LYS A 17 17.32 15.42 0.51
CA LYS A 17 16.29 16.40 0.15
C LYS A 17 16.03 16.48 -1.34
N SER A 18 17.05 16.35 -2.16
CA SER A 18 16.93 16.35 -3.62
C SER A 18 16.34 15.05 -4.16
N ALA A 19 16.75 13.91 -3.59
CA ALA A 19 16.35 12.59 -4.06
C ALA A 19 14.91 12.20 -3.67
N VAL A 20 14.46 12.57 -2.47
CA VAL A 20 13.18 12.08 -1.92
C VAL A 20 12.14 13.22 -1.81
N PRO A 21 10.93 13.07 -2.39
CA PRO A 21 9.87 14.06 -2.28
C PRO A 21 9.48 14.34 -0.81
N LYS A 22 9.11 15.60 -0.52
CA LYS A 22 8.83 16.09 0.85
C LYS A 22 7.78 15.24 1.61
N ASN A 23 6.83 14.63 0.90
CA ASN A 23 5.79 13.79 1.50
C ASN A 23 6.31 12.47 2.06
N PHE A 24 7.48 12.03 1.58
CA PHE A 24 8.09 10.74 1.93
C PHE A 24 9.34 10.88 2.80
N ARG A 25 9.54 12.03 3.45
CA ARG A 25 10.67 12.26 4.37
C ARG A 25 10.35 13.22 5.50
N THR A 26 11.08 13.06 6.59
CA THR A 26 11.18 14.01 7.70
C THR A 26 12.64 14.11 8.14
N SER A 27 12.94 14.85 9.23
CA SER A 27 14.29 14.83 9.81
C SER A 27 14.67 13.48 10.45
N HIS A 28 13.70 12.59 10.73
CA HIS A 28 13.89 11.37 11.51
C HIS A 28 13.78 10.09 10.69
N TRP A 29 13.15 10.14 9.53
CA TRP A 29 12.98 9.01 8.63
C TRP A 29 12.84 9.47 7.19
N VAL A 30 13.15 8.57 6.27
CA VAL A 30 13.04 8.75 4.83
C VAL A 30 12.47 7.50 4.18
N GLY A 31 11.64 7.66 3.16
CA GLY A 31 11.17 6.56 2.32
C GLY A 31 12.29 6.01 1.45
N ILE A 32 12.29 4.69 1.25
CA ILE A 32 13.27 3.97 0.42
C ILE A 32 12.59 3.35 -0.80
N ALA A 33 11.35 2.88 -0.67
CA ALA A 33 10.58 2.31 -1.77
C ALA A 33 9.09 2.60 -1.56
N LYS A 34 8.30 2.56 -2.64
CA LYS A 34 6.86 2.85 -2.63
C LYS A 34 6.06 1.67 -3.18
N ARG A 35 4.81 1.51 -2.74
CA ARG A 35 3.82 0.61 -3.32
C ARG A 35 2.45 1.23 -3.23
N ALA A 36 1.64 1.01 -4.26
CA ALA A 36 0.23 1.37 -4.22
C ALA A 36 -0.58 0.21 -3.59
N ARG A 37 -1.58 0.55 -2.78
CA ARG A 37 -2.57 -0.41 -2.32
C ARG A 37 -3.78 -0.31 -3.21
N ILE A 38 -4.00 -1.28 -4.08
CA ILE A 38 -4.95 -1.22 -5.17
C ILE A 38 -6.04 -2.28 -5.04
N VAL A 39 -7.00 -2.25 -5.93
CA VAL A 39 -8.00 -3.30 -6.12
C VAL A 39 -7.54 -4.24 -7.23
N TYR A 40 -7.64 -5.53 -6.98
CA TYR A 40 -7.56 -6.58 -8.00
C TYR A 40 -8.95 -7.14 -8.24
N PHE A 41 -9.30 -7.41 -9.48
CA PHE A 41 -10.62 -7.90 -9.82
C PHE A 41 -10.57 -9.04 -10.84
N ALA A 42 -11.62 -9.85 -10.85
CA ALA A 42 -11.87 -10.88 -11.84
C ALA A 42 -12.60 -10.28 -13.05
N PRO A 43 -11.98 -10.19 -14.24
CA PRO A 43 -12.59 -9.50 -15.38
C PRO A 43 -13.81 -10.21 -15.98
N ASP A 44 -14.02 -11.47 -15.64
CA ASP A 44 -15.18 -12.28 -16.00
C ASP A 44 -16.39 -12.08 -15.06
N ARG A 45 -16.20 -11.47 -13.87
CA ARG A 45 -17.23 -11.27 -12.85
C ARG A 45 -17.45 -9.82 -12.45
N VAL A 46 -16.54 -8.92 -12.84
CA VAL A 46 -16.66 -7.48 -12.54
C VAL A 46 -16.53 -6.70 -13.83
N SER A 47 -17.59 -5.99 -14.19
CA SER A 47 -17.64 -5.19 -15.40
C SER A 47 -16.90 -3.85 -15.25
N GLY A 48 -16.52 -3.27 -16.38
CA GLY A 48 -15.95 -1.91 -16.41
C GLY A 48 -16.90 -0.84 -15.83
N ALA A 49 -18.22 -1.02 -15.99
CA ALA A 49 -19.22 -0.12 -15.43
C ALA A 49 -19.25 -0.18 -13.88
N GLU A 50 -19.04 -1.33 -13.27
CA GLU A 50 -18.95 -1.48 -11.80
C GLU A 50 -17.69 -0.81 -11.25
N LEU A 51 -16.61 -0.78 -12.03
CA LEU A 51 -15.33 -0.16 -11.66
C LEU A 51 -15.29 1.34 -11.95
N ALA A 52 -16.16 1.84 -12.83
CA ALA A 52 -16.18 3.24 -13.18
C ALA A 52 -16.34 4.13 -11.95
N GLY A 53 -15.32 4.97 -11.68
CA GLY A 53 -15.30 5.84 -10.51
C GLY A 53 -15.09 5.15 -9.17
N LEU A 54 -14.69 3.87 -9.14
CA LEU A 54 -14.46 3.13 -7.89
C LEU A 54 -13.48 3.85 -6.98
N THR A 55 -13.87 3.97 -5.73
CA THR A 55 -13.06 4.54 -4.63
C THR A 55 -12.91 3.52 -3.51
N TYR A 56 -11.98 3.76 -2.58
CA TYR A 56 -11.93 2.94 -1.36
C TYR A 56 -13.23 3.08 -0.56
N GLU A 57 -13.84 4.26 -0.59
CA GLU A 57 -15.09 4.56 0.11
C GLU A 57 -16.23 3.70 -0.43
N SER A 58 -16.34 3.58 -1.74
CA SER A 58 -17.41 2.81 -2.39
C SER A 58 -17.25 1.28 -2.28
N LEU A 59 -16.10 0.78 -1.76
CA LEU A 59 -15.97 -0.63 -1.42
C LEU A 59 -16.89 -1.07 -0.27
N ALA A 60 -17.41 -0.12 0.51
CA ALA A 60 -18.39 -0.37 1.56
C ALA A 60 -19.85 -0.40 1.05
N ASP A 61 -20.08 -0.11 -0.23
CA ASP A 61 -21.43 -0.11 -0.82
C ASP A 61 -22.01 -1.52 -0.86
N PRO A 62 -23.33 -1.69 -0.62
CA PRO A 62 -23.98 -3.01 -0.59
C PRO A 62 -23.83 -3.84 -1.86
N LYS A 63 -23.57 -3.24 -3.02
CA LYS A 63 -23.31 -3.94 -4.29
C LYS A 63 -22.12 -4.91 -4.21
N TRP A 64 -21.22 -4.70 -3.25
CA TRP A 64 -20.05 -5.55 -3.04
C TRP A 64 -20.26 -6.64 -1.97
N LYS A 65 -21.48 -6.82 -1.46
CA LYS A 65 -21.79 -7.81 -0.41
C LYS A 65 -21.37 -9.23 -0.82
N GLY A 66 -20.51 -9.86 0.00
CA GLY A 66 -19.97 -11.20 -0.26
C GLY A 66 -18.94 -11.28 -1.39
N ARG A 67 -18.43 -10.13 -1.89
CA ARG A 67 -17.59 -10.08 -3.09
C ARG A 67 -16.16 -9.58 -2.84
N VAL A 68 -15.86 -9.12 -1.62
CA VAL A 68 -14.57 -8.50 -1.26
C VAL A 68 -13.72 -9.42 -0.40
N VAL A 69 -12.43 -9.50 -0.70
CA VAL A 69 -11.43 -10.07 0.21
C VAL A 69 -10.33 -9.07 0.50
N ILE A 70 -9.92 -9.03 1.76
CA ILE A 70 -8.88 -8.13 2.25
C ILE A 70 -8.21 -8.79 3.47
N ARG A 71 -7.00 -8.37 3.84
CA ARG A 71 -6.26 -8.89 4.99
C ARG A 71 -6.90 -8.51 6.32
N ALA A 72 -6.42 -9.17 7.38
CA ALA A 72 -6.78 -8.89 8.77
C ALA A 72 -6.46 -7.44 9.20
N SER A 73 -7.20 -6.93 10.20
CA SER A 73 -7.06 -5.58 10.75
C SER A 73 -5.70 -5.31 11.40
N ASN A 74 -5.06 -6.34 11.95
CA ASN A 74 -3.73 -6.23 12.55
C ASN A 74 -2.60 -5.99 11.53
N ASN A 75 -2.91 -6.08 10.23
CA ASN A 75 -1.93 -5.85 9.19
C ASN A 75 -1.66 -4.37 8.96
N ILE A 76 -0.38 -3.98 8.95
CA ILE A 76 0.05 -2.58 8.82
C ILE A 76 -0.44 -1.91 7.52
N TYR A 77 -0.65 -2.66 6.42
CA TYR A 77 -1.12 -2.09 5.17
C TYR A 77 -2.60 -1.67 5.25
N ASN A 78 -3.43 -2.46 5.94
CA ASN A 78 -4.81 -2.08 6.22
C ASN A 78 -4.87 -0.93 7.22
N GLN A 79 -4.06 -0.97 8.28
CA GLN A 79 -3.98 0.13 9.24
C GLN A 79 -3.60 1.45 8.56
N SER A 80 -2.64 1.44 7.62
CA SER A 80 -2.26 2.66 6.90
C SER A 80 -3.35 3.16 5.95
N LEU A 81 -4.05 2.27 5.24
CA LEU A 81 -5.19 2.63 4.40
C LEU A 81 -6.32 3.23 5.23
N VAL A 82 -6.72 2.55 6.31
CA VAL A 82 -7.81 3.02 7.19
C VAL A 82 -7.41 4.32 7.91
N ALA A 83 -6.15 4.47 8.32
CA ALA A 83 -5.64 5.73 8.87
C ALA A 83 -5.70 6.88 7.84
N SER A 84 -5.48 6.59 6.56
CA SER A 84 -5.69 7.55 5.47
C SER A 84 -7.16 7.94 5.36
N LEU A 85 -8.09 6.99 5.44
CA LEU A 85 -9.53 7.25 5.44
C LEU A 85 -9.96 8.09 6.65
N VAL A 86 -9.48 7.76 7.86
CA VAL A 86 -9.72 8.57 9.06
C VAL A 86 -9.23 10.01 8.87
N LYS A 87 -8.05 10.20 8.26
CA LYS A 87 -7.50 11.54 8.01
C LYS A 87 -8.35 12.35 7.03
N ASN A 88 -8.87 11.71 5.98
CA ASN A 88 -9.59 12.41 4.91
C ASN A 88 -11.08 12.55 5.18
N ASN A 89 -11.71 11.55 5.79
CA ASN A 89 -13.17 11.45 5.93
C ASN A 89 -13.66 11.59 7.38
N GLY A 90 -12.74 11.61 8.35
CA GLY A 90 -13.06 11.60 9.78
C GLY A 90 -13.31 10.21 10.35
N LYS A 91 -13.20 10.08 11.67
CA LYS A 91 -13.31 8.78 12.39
C LYS A 91 -14.71 8.18 12.28
N SER A 92 -15.77 9.00 12.45
CA SER A 92 -17.17 8.53 12.39
C SER A 92 -17.52 7.94 11.02
N SER A 93 -17.20 8.65 9.92
CA SER A 93 -17.44 8.15 8.55
C SER A 93 -16.64 6.89 8.27
N THR A 94 -15.38 6.83 8.74
CA THR A 94 -14.53 5.63 8.57
C THR A 94 -15.03 4.45 9.39
N ALA A 95 -15.64 4.68 10.56
CA ALA A 95 -16.27 3.61 11.33
C ALA A 95 -17.48 3.00 10.59
N LYS A 96 -18.32 3.84 9.96
CA LYS A 96 -19.42 3.36 9.09
C LYS A 96 -18.88 2.57 7.90
N TRP A 97 -17.86 3.09 7.25
CA TRP A 97 -17.17 2.42 6.15
C TRP A 97 -16.60 1.07 6.57
N SER A 98 -15.93 0.97 7.73
CA SER A 98 -15.38 -0.29 8.23
C SER A 98 -16.47 -1.36 8.44
N LYS A 99 -17.65 -0.97 8.94
CA LYS A 99 -18.81 -1.87 9.06
C LYS A 99 -19.28 -2.36 7.69
N GLY A 100 -19.41 -1.46 6.70
CA GLY A 100 -19.77 -1.81 5.34
C GLY A 100 -18.75 -2.77 4.70
N MET A 101 -17.44 -2.50 4.89
CA MET A 101 -16.38 -3.39 4.42
C MET A 101 -16.49 -4.79 5.02
N VAL A 102 -16.72 -4.91 6.33
CA VAL A 102 -16.89 -6.22 7.00
C VAL A 102 -18.11 -6.94 6.46
N SER A 103 -19.22 -6.24 6.23
CA SER A 103 -20.46 -6.82 5.65
C SER A 103 -20.25 -7.29 4.20
N ASN A 104 -19.30 -6.71 3.49
CA ASN A 104 -19.02 -7.01 2.08
C ASN A 104 -17.94 -8.10 1.90
N MET A 105 -17.29 -8.53 2.99
CA MET A 105 -16.28 -9.59 2.93
C MET A 105 -16.90 -10.93 2.53
N ALA A 106 -16.33 -11.58 1.52
CA ALA A 106 -16.73 -12.93 1.07
C ALA A 106 -16.40 -14.00 2.13
N ARG A 107 -15.41 -13.75 2.95
CA ARG A 107 -14.97 -14.63 4.05
C ARG A 107 -14.23 -13.85 5.12
N GLN A 108 -14.03 -14.47 6.26
CA GLN A 108 -13.16 -13.95 7.30
C GLN A 108 -11.73 -13.72 6.74
N PRO A 109 -11.09 -12.61 7.09
CA PRO A 109 -9.74 -12.30 6.64
C PRO A 109 -8.74 -13.40 7.02
N LYS A 110 -8.01 -13.92 6.05
CA LYS A 110 -6.95 -14.92 6.26
C LYS A 110 -5.81 -14.74 5.26
N GLY A 111 -4.59 -15.06 5.66
CA GLY A 111 -3.41 -15.04 4.80
C GLY A 111 -2.90 -13.64 4.46
N ASN A 112 -1.94 -13.60 3.55
CA ASN A 112 -1.31 -12.36 3.06
C ASN A 112 -2.01 -11.81 1.80
N ASP A 113 -1.46 -10.75 1.19
CA ASP A 113 -2.03 -10.13 -0.02
C ASP A 113 -2.10 -11.11 -1.21
N ARG A 114 -1.15 -12.06 -1.34
CA ARG A 114 -1.24 -13.11 -2.38
C ARG A 114 -2.44 -14.02 -2.15
N ALA A 115 -2.73 -14.36 -0.91
CA ALA A 115 -3.90 -15.17 -0.58
C ALA A 115 -5.23 -14.47 -0.95
N GLN A 116 -5.27 -13.13 -0.94
CA GLN A 116 -6.43 -12.38 -1.42
C GLN A 116 -6.53 -12.43 -2.95
N ILE A 117 -5.40 -12.27 -3.67
CA ILE A 117 -5.35 -12.38 -5.13
C ILE A 117 -5.74 -13.80 -5.57
N LEU A 118 -5.22 -14.83 -4.89
CA LEU A 118 -5.58 -16.24 -5.16
C LEU A 118 -7.07 -16.51 -4.94
N ALA A 119 -7.67 -15.92 -3.90
CA ALA A 119 -9.11 -16.07 -3.62
C ALA A 119 -9.97 -15.51 -4.78
N VAL A 120 -9.58 -14.36 -5.35
CA VAL A 120 -10.25 -13.80 -6.54
C VAL A 120 -10.04 -14.70 -7.76
N ALA A 121 -8.82 -15.17 -7.99
CA ALA A 121 -8.52 -16.06 -9.11
C ALA A 121 -9.25 -17.42 -9.04
N ALA A 122 -9.56 -17.87 -7.83
CA ALA A 122 -10.31 -19.12 -7.54
C ALA A 122 -11.84 -18.95 -7.49
N GLY A 123 -12.35 -17.71 -7.58
CA GLY A 123 -13.79 -17.44 -7.52
C GLY A 123 -14.38 -17.32 -6.11
N GLU A 124 -13.56 -17.31 -5.05
CA GLU A 124 -14.06 -17.08 -3.67
C GLU A 124 -14.58 -15.64 -3.47
N ALA A 125 -14.09 -14.69 -4.27
CA ALA A 125 -14.49 -13.30 -4.26
C ALA A 125 -14.27 -12.67 -5.64
N ASP A 126 -14.85 -11.52 -5.89
CA ASP A 126 -14.72 -10.82 -7.16
C ASP A 126 -13.62 -9.77 -7.15
N ILE A 127 -13.37 -9.18 -5.98
CA ILE A 127 -12.34 -8.16 -5.80
C ILE A 127 -11.49 -8.41 -4.55
N ALA A 128 -10.21 -8.01 -4.63
CA ALA A 128 -9.25 -8.04 -3.53
C ALA A 128 -8.57 -6.69 -3.35
N VAL A 129 -8.32 -6.26 -2.11
CA VAL A 129 -7.47 -5.10 -1.82
C VAL A 129 -6.09 -5.59 -1.43
N ALA A 130 -5.08 -5.29 -2.25
CA ALA A 130 -3.71 -5.74 -2.05
C ALA A 130 -2.68 -4.74 -2.60
N ASN A 131 -1.41 -4.89 -2.22
CA ASN A 131 -0.34 -4.04 -2.72
C ASN A 131 0.15 -4.50 -4.11
N THR A 132 0.59 -3.54 -4.93
CA THR A 132 1.00 -3.75 -6.33
C THR A 132 2.06 -4.83 -6.51
N TYR A 133 3.11 -4.82 -5.69
CA TYR A 133 4.24 -5.74 -5.84
C TYR A 133 3.88 -7.23 -5.68
N TYR A 134 2.77 -7.55 -5.01
CA TYR A 134 2.36 -8.96 -4.84
C TYR A 134 1.93 -9.61 -6.15
N LEU A 135 1.18 -8.89 -7.00
CA LEU A 135 0.82 -9.42 -8.33
C LEU A 135 2.06 -9.58 -9.21
N ALA A 136 2.95 -8.57 -9.22
CA ALA A 136 4.20 -8.65 -9.98
C ALA A 136 5.06 -9.85 -9.53
N LEU A 137 5.18 -10.08 -8.22
CA LEU A 137 5.88 -11.23 -7.66
C LEU A 137 5.25 -12.57 -8.08
N MET A 138 3.93 -12.66 -8.17
CA MET A 138 3.24 -13.87 -8.65
C MET A 138 3.47 -14.05 -10.16
N LEU A 139 3.31 -13.01 -10.96
CA LEU A 139 3.54 -13.02 -12.41
C LEU A 139 4.98 -13.37 -12.80
N SER A 140 5.97 -13.02 -11.97
CA SER A 140 7.38 -13.35 -12.21
C SER A 140 7.70 -14.85 -12.16
N GLY A 141 6.77 -15.68 -11.68
CA GLY A 141 7.00 -17.11 -11.48
C GLY A 141 7.80 -17.47 -10.21
N LYS A 142 8.37 -16.48 -9.49
CA LYS A 142 9.16 -16.73 -8.26
C LYS A 142 8.35 -17.41 -7.13
N LYS A 143 7.02 -17.53 -7.28
CA LYS A 143 6.12 -18.20 -6.32
C LYS A 143 5.50 -19.48 -6.86
N GLY A 144 6.06 -20.01 -7.93
CA GLY A 144 5.64 -21.25 -8.58
C GLY A 144 4.59 -21.05 -9.68
N PRO A 145 4.43 -22.05 -10.55
CA PRO A 145 3.59 -21.97 -11.74
C PRO A 145 2.10 -21.79 -11.40
N GLU A 146 1.61 -22.38 -10.31
CA GLU A 146 0.22 -22.25 -9.88
C GLU A 146 -0.15 -20.80 -9.55
N GLN A 147 0.70 -20.10 -8.76
CA GLN A 147 0.45 -18.71 -8.43
C GLN A 147 0.62 -17.81 -9.66
N GLN A 148 1.54 -18.14 -10.57
CA GLN A 148 1.69 -17.41 -11.83
C GLN A 148 0.44 -17.55 -12.71
N ALA A 149 -0.11 -18.75 -12.84
CA ALA A 149 -1.34 -19.01 -13.59
C ALA A 149 -2.54 -18.27 -12.96
N ALA A 150 -2.67 -18.29 -11.62
CA ALA A 150 -3.71 -17.57 -10.91
C ALA A 150 -3.58 -16.04 -11.10
N ALA A 151 -2.37 -15.50 -11.07
CA ALA A 151 -2.12 -14.06 -11.27
C ALA A 151 -2.60 -13.55 -12.63
N LYS A 152 -2.55 -14.40 -13.67
CA LYS A 152 -3.03 -14.06 -15.02
C LYS A 152 -4.56 -13.94 -15.13
N LYS A 153 -5.30 -14.48 -14.15
CA LYS A 153 -6.78 -14.42 -14.12
C LYS A 153 -7.33 -13.13 -13.51
N VAL A 154 -6.48 -12.31 -12.89
CA VAL A 154 -6.91 -11.06 -12.26
C VAL A 154 -6.31 -9.84 -12.95
N LYS A 155 -6.99 -8.70 -12.83
CA LYS A 155 -6.50 -7.42 -13.34
C LYS A 155 -6.38 -6.39 -12.22
N PRO A 156 -5.41 -5.47 -12.29
CA PRO A 156 -5.26 -4.36 -11.36
C PRO A 156 -6.23 -3.23 -11.71
N PHE A 157 -6.73 -2.55 -10.67
CA PHE A 157 -7.48 -1.31 -10.78
C PHE A 157 -7.00 -0.32 -9.70
N PHE A 158 -6.71 0.91 -10.10
CA PHE A 158 -6.24 1.98 -9.21
C PHE A 158 -7.42 2.85 -8.77
N PRO A 159 -7.88 2.76 -7.51
CA PRO A 159 -9.06 3.50 -7.05
C PRO A 159 -8.79 4.99 -6.81
N ASN A 160 -9.87 5.79 -6.62
CA ASN A 160 -9.86 7.21 -6.30
C ASN A 160 -9.25 8.13 -7.38
N GLN A 161 -9.25 7.74 -8.66
CA GLN A 161 -8.60 8.50 -9.73
C GLN A 161 -9.27 9.86 -9.97
N ASN A 162 -10.61 9.94 -9.84
CA ASN A 162 -11.37 11.20 -9.93
C ASN A 162 -11.31 12.04 -8.64
N GLY A 163 -10.60 11.58 -7.62
CA GLY A 163 -10.48 12.22 -6.32
C GLY A 163 -9.04 12.49 -5.90
N ARG A 164 -8.70 12.05 -4.66
CA ARG A 164 -7.37 12.25 -4.07
C ARG A 164 -6.26 11.38 -4.68
N GLY A 165 -6.61 10.35 -5.42
CA GLY A 165 -5.67 9.37 -5.97
C GLY A 165 -5.54 8.11 -5.10
N THR A 166 -4.80 7.15 -5.62
CA THR A 166 -4.56 5.86 -5.00
C THR A 166 -3.63 5.99 -3.79
N HIS A 167 -3.98 5.30 -2.71
CA HIS A 167 -3.19 5.26 -1.47
C HIS A 167 -1.80 4.66 -1.71
N MET A 168 -0.78 5.41 -1.31
CA MET A 168 0.62 4.99 -1.37
C MET A 168 1.13 4.61 0.01
N ASN A 169 1.78 3.46 0.08
CA ASN A 169 2.52 3.03 1.27
C ASN A 169 4.02 3.02 0.96
N ILE A 170 4.86 3.05 1.99
CA ILE A 170 6.30 3.12 1.84
C ILE A 170 7.03 2.12 2.73
N SER A 171 8.19 1.66 2.27
CA SER A 171 9.28 1.18 3.11
C SER A 171 10.20 2.36 3.41
N GLY A 172 10.70 2.46 4.62
CA GLY A 172 11.54 3.60 5.02
C GLY A 172 12.62 3.23 6.01
N ALA A 173 13.61 4.12 6.13
CA ALA A 173 14.69 4.03 7.10
C ALA A 173 14.64 5.22 8.07
N GLY A 174 15.09 5.02 9.30
CA GLY A 174 15.20 6.05 10.33
C GLY A 174 16.45 5.88 11.16
N LEU A 175 16.97 6.99 11.70
CA LEU A 175 18.13 6.97 12.60
C LEU A 175 17.68 6.65 14.02
N VAL A 176 18.15 5.54 14.57
CA VAL A 176 17.87 5.16 15.96
C VAL A 176 18.59 6.13 16.91
N LYS A 177 17.90 6.61 17.96
CA LYS A 177 18.49 7.48 18.97
C LYS A 177 19.60 6.73 19.71
N GLY A 178 20.76 7.37 19.86
CA GLY A 178 21.91 6.77 20.50
C GLY A 178 22.72 5.79 19.64
N ALA A 179 22.38 5.63 18.35
CA ALA A 179 23.20 4.82 17.44
C ALA A 179 24.65 5.34 17.39
N PRO A 180 25.66 4.47 17.68
CA PRO A 180 27.06 4.91 17.79
C PRO A 180 27.65 5.33 16.44
N ASN A 181 27.18 4.73 15.33
CA ASN A 181 27.71 4.94 13.99
C ASN A 181 26.79 5.81 13.12
N LYS A 182 26.32 6.94 13.66
CA LYS A 182 25.38 7.84 12.98
C LYS A 182 25.84 8.27 11.58
N ALA A 183 27.09 8.60 11.40
CA ALA A 183 27.64 9.01 10.11
C ALA A 183 27.53 7.90 9.05
N ASN A 184 27.88 6.66 9.42
CA ASN A 184 27.78 5.51 8.53
C ASN A 184 26.30 5.14 8.27
N ALA A 185 25.41 5.28 9.26
CA ALA A 185 23.97 5.09 9.04
C ALA A 185 23.39 6.09 8.02
N ILE A 186 23.83 7.34 8.03
CA ILE A 186 23.46 8.34 7.04
C ILE A 186 23.98 7.94 5.65
N LYS A 187 25.27 7.56 5.54
CA LYS A 187 25.86 7.06 4.27
C LYS A 187 25.10 5.84 3.73
N LEU A 188 24.69 4.92 4.59
CA LEU A 188 23.86 3.78 4.16
C LEU A 188 22.51 4.25 3.60
N VAL A 189 21.87 5.23 4.21
CA VAL A 189 20.61 5.80 3.69
C VAL A 189 20.83 6.48 2.35
N GLU A 190 21.94 7.22 2.16
CA GLU A 190 22.31 7.82 0.88
C GLU A 190 22.55 6.73 -0.19
N PHE A 191 23.27 5.67 0.15
CA PHE A 191 23.48 4.54 -0.74
C PHE A 191 22.15 3.87 -1.14
N LEU A 192 21.24 3.62 -0.20
CA LEU A 192 19.91 3.05 -0.49
C LEU A 192 19.05 3.95 -1.41
N LEU A 193 19.39 5.23 -1.52
CA LEU A 193 18.78 6.19 -2.43
C LEU A 193 19.59 6.41 -3.72
N SER A 194 20.71 5.73 -3.91
CA SER A 194 21.47 5.76 -5.17
C SER A 194 20.72 5.04 -6.28
N GLU A 195 21.02 5.36 -7.52
CA GLU A 195 20.45 4.69 -8.69
C GLU A 195 20.72 3.17 -8.67
N GLU A 196 21.95 2.77 -8.32
CA GLU A 196 22.35 1.36 -8.19
C GLU A 196 21.46 0.60 -7.20
N ALA A 197 21.33 1.12 -5.97
CA ALA A 197 20.53 0.47 -4.93
C ALA A 197 19.03 0.48 -5.28
N GLN A 198 18.53 1.55 -5.87
CA GLN A 198 17.12 1.64 -6.29
C GLN A 198 16.81 0.68 -7.44
N ASN A 199 17.70 0.52 -8.44
CA ASN A 199 17.57 -0.50 -9.47
C ASN A 199 17.57 -1.92 -8.87
N HIS A 200 18.44 -2.19 -7.89
CA HIS A 200 18.43 -3.47 -7.18
C HIS A 200 17.10 -3.70 -6.44
N ILE A 201 16.61 -2.70 -5.72
CA ILE A 201 15.34 -2.77 -4.97
C ILE A 201 14.18 -3.07 -5.92
N VAL A 202 13.96 -2.28 -6.97
CA VAL A 202 12.80 -2.46 -7.86
C VAL A 202 12.81 -3.79 -8.58
N ASN A 203 13.99 -4.31 -8.96
CA ASN A 203 14.12 -5.57 -9.67
C ASN A 203 13.93 -6.80 -8.77
N ASN A 204 14.15 -6.67 -7.46
CA ASN A 204 14.02 -7.78 -6.53
C ASN A 204 12.74 -7.74 -5.69
N THR A 205 12.21 -6.54 -5.39
CA THR A 205 11.01 -6.37 -4.56
C THR A 205 9.75 -6.07 -5.35
N PHE A 206 9.86 -5.66 -6.62
CA PHE A 206 8.75 -5.19 -7.46
C PHE A 206 8.03 -3.95 -6.88
N GLU A 207 8.67 -3.18 -6.01
CA GLU A 207 8.17 -1.92 -5.51
C GLU A 207 8.49 -0.78 -6.49
N TYR A 208 7.80 0.36 -6.37
CA TYR A 208 8.16 1.56 -7.12
C TYR A 208 9.41 2.21 -6.50
N PRO A 209 10.31 2.75 -7.32
CA PRO A 209 11.49 3.48 -6.82
C PRO A 209 11.06 4.72 -6.05
N MET A 210 11.89 5.12 -5.09
CA MET A 210 11.69 6.37 -4.34
C MET A 210 12.20 7.59 -5.09
N ILE A 211 13.28 7.43 -5.84
CA ILE A 211 13.94 8.51 -6.60
C ILE A 211 13.41 8.62 -8.02
N ALA A 212 13.62 9.77 -8.65
CA ALA A 212 13.43 9.94 -10.09
C ALA A 212 14.57 9.27 -10.87
N GLY A 213 14.35 8.99 -12.17
CA GLY A 213 15.35 8.41 -13.07
C GLY A 213 15.43 6.88 -13.05
N VAL A 214 14.91 6.20 -12.03
CA VAL A 214 14.82 4.74 -11.97
C VAL A 214 13.44 4.29 -12.40
N SER A 215 13.37 3.38 -13.36
CA SER A 215 12.10 2.79 -13.82
C SER A 215 11.67 1.63 -12.92
N PRO A 216 10.37 1.47 -12.65
CA PRO A 216 9.86 0.26 -12.02
C PRO A 216 10.11 -0.98 -12.87
N HIS A 217 10.09 -2.16 -12.24
CA HIS A 217 10.21 -3.43 -12.94
C HIS A 217 9.14 -3.58 -14.05
N PRO A 218 9.44 -4.16 -15.25
CA PRO A 218 8.48 -4.28 -16.36
C PRO A 218 7.11 -4.87 -15.97
N LEU A 219 7.08 -5.87 -15.08
CA LEU A 219 5.81 -6.43 -14.57
C LEU A 219 4.96 -5.41 -13.80
N VAL A 220 5.59 -4.41 -13.18
CA VAL A 220 4.89 -3.30 -12.50
C VAL A 220 4.45 -2.26 -13.51
N VAL A 221 5.29 -1.96 -14.51
CA VAL A 221 4.95 -1.07 -15.64
C VAL A 221 3.70 -1.57 -16.36
N ASN A 222 3.62 -2.87 -16.63
CA ASN A 222 2.48 -3.51 -17.32
C ASN A 222 1.16 -3.46 -16.52
N MET A 223 1.20 -3.20 -15.22
CA MET A 223 -0.01 -2.96 -14.41
C MET A 223 -0.59 -1.56 -14.60
N GLY A 224 0.17 -0.64 -15.21
CA GLY A 224 -0.17 0.77 -15.40
C GLY A 224 0.61 1.69 -14.46
N LEU A 225 1.25 2.71 -15.04
CA LEU A 225 1.98 3.74 -14.29
C LEU A 225 1.27 5.09 -14.30
N ASP A 226 0.35 5.29 -15.25
CA ASP A 226 -0.40 6.53 -15.37
C ASP A 226 -1.60 6.51 -14.42
N PHE A 227 -1.30 6.64 -13.13
CA PHE A 227 -2.31 6.76 -12.09
C PHE A 227 -1.98 7.89 -11.12
N LYS A 228 -3.02 8.58 -10.66
CA LYS A 228 -2.91 9.61 -9.65
C LYS A 228 -2.60 8.99 -8.29
N GLN A 229 -1.47 9.37 -7.70
CA GLN A 229 -1.07 8.97 -6.35
C GLN A 229 -1.65 9.95 -5.32
N ASP A 230 -2.12 9.45 -4.18
CA ASP A 230 -2.50 10.31 -3.05
C ASP A 230 -1.24 10.90 -2.38
N LEU A 231 -0.76 12.01 -2.93
CA LEU A 231 0.34 12.79 -2.35
C LEU A 231 -0.14 13.90 -1.39
N LYS A 232 -1.46 14.13 -1.29
CA LYS A 232 -2.05 15.11 -0.35
C LYS A 232 -2.07 14.55 1.07
N THR A 233 -2.32 13.27 1.23
CA THR A 233 -2.28 12.60 2.54
C THR A 233 -0.85 12.25 2.90
N LYS A 234 -0.20 13.12 3.70
CA LYS A 234 1.19 12.88 4.14
C LYS A 234 1.30 11.56 4.90
N VAL A 235 2.31 10.76 4.58
CA VAL A 235 2.58 9.44 5.21
C VAL A 235 2.65 9.50 6.74
N VAL A 236 3.14 10.62 7.30
CA VAL A 236 3.17 10.84 8.75
C VAL A 236 1.78 10.75 9.41
N ASN A 237 0.71 11.01 8.67
CA ASN A 237 -0.66 10.90 9.19
C ASN A 237 -1.08 9.45 9.43
N TYR A 238 -0.50 8.47 8.71
CA TYR A 238 -0.81 7.06 8.93
C TYR A 238 -0.42 6.64 10.34
N GLY A 239 0.79 7.02 10.80
CA GLY A 239 1.20 6.76 12.17
C GLY A 239 0.39 7.54 13.21
N LYS A 240 0.02 8.81 12.91
CA LYS A 240 -0.79 9.63 13.85
C LYS A 240 -2.22 9.11 14.02
N ARG A 241 -2.77 8.42 13.02
CA ARG A 241 -4.15 7.92 13.00
C ARG A 241 -4.23 6.39 13.10
N GLN A 242 -3.10 5.72 13.40
CA GLN A 242 -3.05 4.26 13.48
C GLN A 242 -3.96 3.70 14.59
N SER A 243 -3.98 4.33 15.75
CA SER A 243 -4.83 3.94 16.88
C SER A 243 -6.32 4.10 16.53
N ASP A 244 -6.70 5.24 15.91
CA ASP A 244 -8.07 5.44 15.43
C ASP A 244 -8.47 4.41 14.37
N ALA A 245 -7.54 4.08 13.44
CA ALA A 245 -7.78 3.09 12.40
C ALA A 245 -8.01 1.69 13.00
N LEU A 246 -7.19 1.29 13.96
CA LEU A 246 -7.35 0.00 14.64
C LEU A 246 -8.66 -0.06 15.42
N GLU A 247 -9.02 1.00 16.13
CA GLU A 247 -10.26 1.09 16.90
C GLU A 247 -11.50 0.92 16.01
N VAL A 248 -11.58 1.67 14.87
CA VAL A 248 -12.75 1.57 13.98
C VAL A 248 -12.86 0.22 13.28
N MET A 249 -11.73 -0.42 12.95
CA MET A 249 -11.73 -1.78 12.40
C MET A 249 -12.18 -2.81 13.43
N THR A 250 -11.65 -2.74 14.66
CA THR A 250 -12.01 -3.65 15.76
C THR A 250 -13.49 -3.51 16.11
N ALA A 251 -14.00 -2.28 16.24
CA ALA A 251 -15.41 -2.00 16.53
C ALA A 251 -16.37 -2.47 15.42
N ALA A 252 -15.88 -2.60 14.19
CA ALA A 252 -16.62 -3.15 13.06
C ALA A 252 -16.61 -4.70 13.02
N GLY A 253 -15.84 -5.37 13.89
CA GLY A 253 -15.63 -6.82 13.85
C GLY A 253 -14.65 -7.29 12.76
N TRP A 254 -13.81 -6.39 12.26
CA TRP A 254 -12.77 -6.75 11.30
C TRP A 254 -11.64 -7.49 12.03
N LYS A 255 -11.57 -8.77 11.84
CA LYS A 255 -10.59 -9.68 12.46
C LYS A 255 -9.24 -9.63 11.75
#